data_85e6b7dc481048946e8e6aac82775667
#
_entry.id   85e6b7dc481048946e8e6aac82775667
#
_cell.length_a   1.000
_cell.length_b   1.000
_cell.length_c   1.000
_cell.angle_alpha   90.00
_cell.angle_beta   90.00
_cell.angle_gamma   90.00
#
_symmetry.space_group_name_H-M   'P 1'
#
loop_
_entity.id
_entity.type
_entity.pdbx_description
1 polymer ?
#
loop_
_entity_poly.entity_id
_entity_poly.type
_entity_poly.pdbx_seq_one_letter_code
_entity_poly.pdbx_strand_id
1 'polypeptide(L)'
;MRIAIANGSFQHPVNVAIDEHDEPYYGRNNRYLINAPFHKFRGTDMAYRFASLESVKNGERFTLSVMKKDPLDGIDNATEVDLLLKHAMSLGVSIGMILMDRGYLDTGVIRKVESLHLRYIIPAKDNSKVLRFKEMEMKYCDSGFSFLVISDTVSSGSEYIETKFVHVIYYPDRKRHDFSFYTNMDVTENNVRELAETYRKRWGIENGYLEKKEAKEKTHSPEMGVRYFLFFLSVLLYNMWMLINFFRKLSGAGWITLMDFIIAMSRGRWHIIMNDNG
;
A
#
# COMPACT_ATOMS: atom_id res chain seq x y z
N MET A 1 -15.21 -5.08 -6.87
CA MET A 1 -14.97 -5.40 -5.45
C MET A 1 -16.07 -6.29 -4.84
N ARG A 2 -17.35 -5.92 -4.88
CA ARG A 2 -18.45 -6.74 -4.31
C ARG A 2 -18.48 -8.18 -4.80
N ILE A 3 -18.19 -8.43 -6.08
CA ILE A 3 -18.09 -9.78 -6.65
C ILE A 3 -16.95 -10.58 -6.00
N ALA A 4 -15.78 -9.99 -5.81
CA ALA A 4 -14.65 -10.63 -5.14
C ALA A 4 -15.01 -11.00 -3.68
N ILE A 5 -15.66 -10.08 -2.96
CA ILE A 5 -16.13 -10.31 -1.58
C ILE A 5 -17.13 -11.46 -1.53
N ALA A 6 -18.17 -11.44 -2.39
CA ALA A 6 -19.20 -12.47 -2.45
C ALA A 6 -18.67 -13.86 -2.76
N ASN A 7 -17.53 -13.95 -3.47
CA ASN A 7 -16.87 -15.21 -3.83
C ASN A 7 -15.70 -15.58 -2.91
N GLY A 8 -15.58 -14.95 -1.76
CA GLY A 8 -14.67 -15.38 -0.70
C GLY A 8 -13.24 -14.86 -0.78
N SER A 9 -12.92 -13.87 -1.63
CA SER A 9 -11.58 -13.26 -1.65
C SER A 9 -11.20 -12.60 -0.34
N PHE A 10 -12.18 -12.20 0.48
CA PHE A 10 -12.01 -11.44 1.73
C PHE A 10 -12.77 -12.08 2.90
N GLN A 11 -12.67 -13.41 3.07
CA GLN A 11 -13.35 -14.15 4.14
C GLN A 11 -12.81 -13.83 5.54
N HIS A 12 -11.55 -13.40 5.65
CA HIS A 12 -10.89 -13.03 6.90
C HIS A 12 -10.46 -11.56 6.85
N PRO A 13 -10.23 -10.91 8.00
CA PRO A 13 -9.66 -9.57 8.01
C PRO A 13 -8.37 -9.53 7.19
N VAL A 14 -8.31 -8.59 6.23
CA VAL A 14 -7.15 -8.45 5.34
C VAL A 14 -6.21 -7.38 5.84
N ASN A 15 -4.92 -7.59 5.65
CA ASN A 15 -3.95 -6.53 5.78
C ASN A 15 -4.03 -5.65 4.53
N VAL A 16 -4.00 -4.35 4.74
CA VAL A 16 -4.02 -3.36 3.66
C VAL A 16 -2.78 -2.49 3.72
N ALA A 17 -2.43 -1.88 2.61
CA ALA A 17 -1.38 -0.88 2.62
C ALA A 17 -1.80 0.35 1.82
N ILE A 18 -1.37 1.52 2.30
CA ILE A 18 -1.51 2.80 1.61
C ILE A 18 -0.19 3.15 0.95
N ASP A 19 -0.30 3.67 -0.26
CA ASP A 19 0.83 4.25 -0.97
C ASP A 19 0.39 5.40 -1.88
N GLU A 20 1.31 6.35 -2.12
CA GLU A 20 1.12 7.45 -3.05
C GLU A 20 1.83 7.18 -4.36
N HIS A 21 1.16 7.47 -5.46
CA HIS A 21 1.69 7.34 -6.80
C HIS A 21 1.77 8.70 -7.49
N ASP A 22 2.96 9.07 -7.94
CA ASP A 22 3.20 10.30 -8.68
C ASP A 22 3.31 10.01 -10.18
N GLU A 23 2.51 10.73 -10.96
CA GLU A 23 2.56 10.72 -12.41
C GLU A 23 3.30 11.94 -12.93
N PRO A 24 4.45 11.77 -13.59
CA PRO A 24 5.23 12.90 -14.08
C PRO A 24 4.47 13.72 -15.12
N TYR A 25 4.63 15.03 -15.08
CA TYR A 25 4.05 15.95 -16.02
C TYR A 25 5.13 16.86 -16.63
N TYR A 26 5.12 16.96 -17.98
CA TYR A 26 6.14 17.67 -18.76
C TYR A 26 5.60 18.94 -19.44
N GLY A 27 4.36 19.34 -19.11
CA GLY A 27 3.73 20.52 -19.66
C GLY A 27 3.96 21.78 -18.82
N ARG A 28 3.14 22.80 -19.07
CA ARG A 28 3.16 24.05 -18.29
C ARG A 28 2.62 23.80 -16.87
N ASN A 29 3.22 24.47 -15.88
CA ASN A 29 2.76 24.39 -14.50
C ASN A 29 1.28 24.76 -14.37
N ASN A 30 0.58 24.03 -13.53
CA ASN A 30 -0.82 24.28 -13.19
C ASN A 30 -1.08 23.99 -11.70
N ARG A 31 -2.23 24.46 -11.20
CA ARG A 31 -2.57 24.42 -9.76
C ARG A 31 -2.74 23.02 -9.15
N TYR A 32 -2.85 21.97 -9.97
CA TYR A 32 -3.08 20.60 -9.52
C TYR A 32 -1.77 19.80 -9.37
N LEU A 33 -0.65 20.40 -9.73
CA LEU A 33 0.65 19.74 -9.68
C LEU A 33 1.28 19.86 -8.29
N ILE A 34 1.96 18.80 -7.92
CA ILE A 34 2.86 18.78 -6.77
C ILE A 34 4.31 18.84 -7.26
N ASN A 35 5.20 19.31 -6.40
CA ASN A 35 6.64 19.12 -6.59
C ASN A 35 7.01 17.70 -6.14
N ALA A 36 7.39 16.86 -7.11
CA ALA A 36 7.93 15.54 -6.82
C ALA A 36 9.33 15.66 -6.19
N PRO A 37 9.79 14.67 -5.42
CA PRO A 37 11.14 14.65 -4.89
C PRO A 37 12.18 14.82 -6.00
N PHE A 38 13.23 15.58 -5.71
CA PHE A 38 14.31 15.85 -6.66
C PHE A 38 14.88 14.55 -7.26
N HIS A 39 15.08 14.53 -8.57
CA HIS A 39 15.51 13.36 -9.35
C HIS A 39 14.56 12.15 -9.39
N LYS A 40 13.33 12.24 -8.88
CA LYS A 40 12.35 11.16 -9.02
C LYS A 40 12.01 10.87 -10.48
N PHE A 41 11.93 11.92 -11.32
CA PHE A 41 11.64 11.80 -12.74
C PHE A 41 12.71 12.50 -13.59
N ARG A 42 13.01 11.91 -14.73
CA ARG A 42 13.94 12.54 -15.69
C ARG A 42 13.23 13.67 -16.43
N GLY A 43 13.75 14.90 -16.30
CA GLY A 43 13.30 16.06 -17.06
C GLY A 43 12.08 16.80 -16.52
N THR A 44 11.56 16.43 -15.35
CA THR A 44 10.53 17.21 -14.64
C THR A 44 10.57 16.92 -13.15
N ASP A 45 10.21 17.91 -12.35
CA ASP A 45 9.93 17.83 -10.90
C ASP A 45 8.42 17.98 -10.60
N MET A 46 7.59 18.11 -11.64
CA MET A 46 6.15 18.27 -11.51
C MET A 46 5.43 16.93 -11.73
N ALA A 47 4.45 16.66 -10.88
CA ALA A 47 3.63 15.46 -10.98
C ALA A 47 2.18 15.67 -10.51
N TYR A 48 1.28 14.83 -11.01
CA TYR A 48 -0.03 14.60 -10.41
C TYR A 48 0.10 13.47 -9.40
N ARG A 49 -0.50 13.62 -8.22
CA ARG A 49 -0.45 12.61 -7.16
C ARG A 49 -1.79 11.93 -6.95
N PHE A 50 -1.72 10.61 -6.78
CA PHE A 50 -2.84 9.75 -6.44
C PHE A 50 -2.46 8.93 -5.22
N ALA A 51 -3.44 8.62 -4.39
CA ALA A 51 -3.28 7.69 -3.28
C ALA A 51 -4.15 6.46 -3.49
N SER A 52 -3.68 5.29 -3.09
CA SER A 52 -4.46 4.06 -3.13
C SER A 52 -4.32 3.24 -1.86
N LEU A 53 -5.38 2.53 -1.53
CA LEU A 53 -5.42 1.48 -0.51
C LEU A 53 -5.51 0.13 -1.20
N GLU A 54 -4.55 -0.75 -0.94
CA GLU A 54 -4.46 -2.06 -1.58
C GLU A 54 -4.49 -3.18 -0.55
N SER A 55 -5.09 -4.32 -0.91
CA SER A 55 -4.98 -5.53 -0.10
C SER A 55 -3.58 -6.12 -0.20
N VAL A 56 -3.00 -6.53 0.94
CA VAL A 56 -1.68 -7.17 1.02
C VAL A 56 -1.87 -8.67 1.21
N LYS A 57 -2.05 -9.37 0.10
CA LYS A 57 -2.17 -10.83 0.08
C LYS A 57 -1.27 -11.40 -1.01
N ASN A 58 -0.65 -12.54 -0.76
CA ASN A 58 0.20 -13.19 -1.75
C ASN A 58 -0.61 -13.58 -3.00
N GLY A 59 -0.22 -13.04 -4.16
CA GLY A 59 -0.82 -13.40 -5.46
C GLY A 59 -2.21 -12.81 -5.74
N GLU A 60 -2.85 -12.15 -4.78
CA GLU A 60 -4.18 -11.57 -4.95
C GLU A 60 -4.22 -10.17 -4.34
N ARG A 61 -3.86 -9.17 -5.14
CA ARG A 61 -3.82 -7.77 -4.72
C ARG A 61 -4.91 -6.99 -5.40
N PHE A 62 -5.87 -6.55 -4.63
CA PHE A 62 -6.93 -5.68 -5.12
C PHE A 62 -6.69 -4.24 -4.64
N THR A 63 -6.89 -3.30 -5.52
CA THR A 63 -7.01 -1.89 -5.12
C THR A 63 -8.41 -1.67 -4.57
N LEU A 64 -8.51 -1.41 -3.27
CA LEU A 64 -9.78 -1.29 -2.53
C LEU A 64 -10.35 0.11 -2.60
N SER A 65 -9.49 1.11 -2.62
CA SER A 65 -9.85 2.51 -2.67
C SER A 65 -8.77 3.32 -3.38
N VAL A 66 -9.17 4.38 -4.08
CA VAL A 66 -8.26 5.34 -4.72
C VAL A 66 -8.80 6.75 -4.58
N MET A 67 -7.91 7.72 -4.50
CA MET A 67 -8.27 9.13 -4.57
C MET A 67 -7.20 9.95 -5.30
N LYS A 68 -7.60 11.08 -5.86
CA LYS A 68 -6.65 12.12 -6.29
C LYS A 68 -6.16 12.87 -5.05
N LYS A 69 -4.91 13.31 -5.06
CA LYS A 69 -4.36 14.21 -4.07
C LYS A 69 -4.16 15.58 -4.69
N ASP A 70 -5.19 16.40 -4.62
CA ASP A 70 -5.18 17.77 -5.15
C ASP A 70 -4.56 18.69 -4.10
N PRO A 71 -3.48 19.44 -4.42
CA PRO A 71 -2.87 20.38 -3.48
C PRO A 71 -3.84 21.44 -2.95
N LEU A 72 -4.91 21.73 -3.68
CA LEU A 72 -5.92 22.74 -3.31
C LEU A 72 -7.00 22.20 -2.37
N ASP A 73 -7.17 20.87 -2.28
CA ASP A 73 -8.20 20.27 -1.41
C ASP A 73 -7.83 20.38 0.07
N GLY A 74 -6.56 20.70 0.39
CA GLY A 74 -6.07 20.83 1.78
C GLY A 74 -6.16 19.53 2.59
N ILE A 75 -6.25 18.39 1.91
CA ILE A 75 -6.39 17.07 2.56
C ILE A 75 -5.04 16.67 3.15
N ASP A 76 -4.98 16.56 4.47
CA ASP A 76 -3.83 16.03 5.18
C ASP A 76 -3.79 14.47 5.14
N ASN A 77 -2.68 13.90 5.57
CA ASN A 77 -2.49 12.45 5.58
C ASN A 77 -3.50 11.73 6.49
N ALA A 78 -3.94 12.33 7.59
CA ALA A 78 -4.92 11.73 8.48
C ALA A 78 -6.30 11.62 7.82
N THR A 79 -6.73 12.69 7.13
CA THR A 79 -7.97 12.72 6.36
C THR A 79 -7.91 11.77 5.17
N GLU A 80 -6.79 11.71 4.45
CA GLU A 80 -6.56 10.77 3.36
C GLU A 80 -6.73 9.32 3.81
N VAL A 81 -6.04 8.94 4.89
CA VAL A 81 -6.13 7.60 5.48
C VAL A 81 -7.57 7.26 5.88
N ASP A 82 -8.28 8.20 6.53
CA ASP A 82 -9.68 8.03 6.94
C ASP A 82 -10.60 7.78 5.75
N LEU A 83 -10.49 8.59 4.70
CA LEU A 83 -11.32 8.47 3.49
C LEU A 83 -11.09 7.13 2.77
N LEU A 84 -9.84 6.74 2.57
CA LEU A 84 -9.49 5.49 1.90
C LEU A 84 -9.96 4.27 2.68
N LEU A 85 -9.76 4.25 4.00
CA LEU A 85 -10.20 3.15 4.88
C LEU A 85 -11.72 3.06 4.94
N LYS A 86 -12.42 4.15 5.19
CA LYS A 86 -13.89 4.18 5.26
C LYS A 86 -14.53 3.74 3.95
N HIS A 87 -13.98 4.15 2.81
CA HIS A 87 -14.47 3.67 1.52
C HIS A 87 -14.31 2.16 1.39
N ALA A 88 -13.14 1.58 1.68
CA ALA A 88 -12.94 0.14 1.63
C ALA A 88 -13.87 -0.63 2.59
N MET A 89 -14.03 -0.13 3.81
CA MET A 89 -14.95 -0.71 4.81
C MET A 89 -16.41 -0.64 4.36
N SER A 90 -16.82 0.46 3.70
CA SER A 90 -18.18 0.60 3.15
C SER A 90 -18.51 -0.39 2.03
N LEU A 91 -17.48 -0.95 1.39
CA LEU A 91 -17.64 -2.04 0.42
C LEU A 91 -17.82 -3.41 1.09
N GLY A 92 -17.70 -3.50 2.42
CA GLY A 92 -17.78 -4.74 3.18
C GLY A 92 -16.43 -5.43 3.41
N VAL A 93 -15.30 -4.75 3.17
CA VAL A 93 -13.97 -5.30 3.45
C VAL A 93 -13.67 -5.16 4.95
N SER A 94 -13.43 -6.29 5.62
CA SER A 94 -12.90 -6.31 6.98
C SER A 94 -11.39 -6.11 6.96
N ILE A 95 -10.90 -5.04 7.59
CA ILE A 95 -9.48 -4.69 7.64
C ILE A 95 -8.89 -5.13 8.98
N GLY A 96 -7.79 -5.87 8.95
CA GLY A 96 -7.10 -6.34 10.15
C GLY A 96 -5.95 -5.43 10.57
N MET A 97 -5.16 -4.95 9.60
CA MET A 97 -4.00 -4.13 9.85
C MET A 97 -3.70 -3.26 8.64
N ILE A 98 -3.20 -2.04 8.89
CA ILE A 98 -2.75 -1.14 7.85
C ILE A 98 -1.21 -1.00 7.87
N LEU A 99 -0.61 -1.12 6.70
CA LEU A 99 0.81 -0.89 6.45
C LEU A 99 0.97 0.43 5.73
N MET A 100 1.82 1.29 6.24
CA MET A 100 2.02 2.64 5.69
C MET A 100 3.49 2.91 5.43
N ASP A 101 3.80 3.89 4.58
CA ASP A 101 5.17 4.38 4.44
C ASP A 101 5.52 5.31 5.62
N ARG A 102 6.82 5.54 5.83
CA ARG A 102 7.33 6.46 6.86
C ARG A 102 6.80 7.90 6.72
N GLY A 103 6.30 8.28 5.56
CA GLY A 103 5.64 9.55 5.32
C GLY A 103 4.38 9.76 6.18
N TYR A 104 3.72 8.66 6.54
CA TYR A 104 2.52 8.64 7.37
C TYR A 104 2.78 8.57 8.88
N LEU A 105 4.05 8.62 9.33
CA LEU A 105 4.38 8.65 10.76
C LEU A 105 4.05 10.03 11.34
N ASP A 106 2.81 10.20 11.75
CA ASP A 106 2.21 11.43 12.26
C ASP A 106 1.14 11.12 13.32
N THR A 107 0.97 12.00 14.31
CA THR A 107 0.01 11.82 15.42
C THR A 107 -1.43 11.77 14.94
N GLY A 108 -1.80 12.60 13.95
CA GLY A 108 -3.14 12.62 13.38
C GLY A 108 -3.48 11.31 12.67
N VAL A 109 -2.54 10.77 11.89
CA VAL A 109 -2.68 9.47 11.21
C VAL A 109 -2.86 8.33 12.21
N ILE A 110 -1.97 8.25 13.22
CA ILE A 110 -2.03 7.18 14.22
C ILE A 110 -3.36 7.24 14.97
N ARG A 111 -3.76 8.43 15.46
CA ARG A 111 -5.03 8.63 16.16
C ARG A 111 -6.24 8.24 15.31
N LYS A 112 -6.18 8.51 14.02
CA LYS A 112 -7.24 8.15 13.09
C LYS A 112 -7.36 6.64 12.92
N VAL A 113 -6.24 5.94 12.72
CA VAL A 113 -6.20 4.47 12.60
C VAL A 113 -6.68 3.79 13.88
N GLU A 114 -6.26 4.29 15.04
CA GLU A 114 -6.70 3.77 16.35
C GLU A 114 -8.18 4.03 16.62
N SER A 115 -8.72 5.17 16.19
CA SER A 115 -10.16 5.45 16.30
C SER A 115 -11.04 4.49 15.49
N LEU A 116 -10.47 3.85 14.48
CA LEU A 116 -11.11 2.79 13.70
C LEU A 116 -10.80 1.38 14.24
N HIS A 117 -10.17 1.28 15.41
CA HIS A 117 -9.72 0.03 16.04
C HIS A 117 -8.85 -0.85 15.16
N LEU A 118 -8.03 -0.23 14.30
CA LEU A 118 -7.13 -0.94 13.41
C LEU A 118 -5.72 -1.01 14.00
N ARG A 119 -5.03 -2.10 13.64
CA ARG A 119 -3.60 -2.27 13.88
C ARG A 119 -2.80 -1.61 12.78
N TYR A 120 -1.59 -1.17 13.08
CA TYR A 120 -0.71 -0.54 12.08
C TYR A 120 0.74 -0.96 12.20
N ILE A 121 1.47 -0.81 11.09
CA ILE A 121 2.93 -0.81 11.03
C ILE A 121 3.35 0.39 10.17
N ILE A 122 4.16 1.29 10.74
CA ILE A 122 4.73 2.47 10.08
C ILE A 122 6.23 2.48 10.32
N PRO A 123 7.10 2.48 9.29
CA PRO A 123 8.54 2.54 9.49
C PRO A 123 8.97 3.76 10.27
N ALA A 124 9.93 3.58 11.16
CA ALA A 124 10.55 4.68 11.86
C ALA A 124 11.40 5.52 10.90
N LYS A 125 11.42 6.85 11.13
CA LYS A 125 12.35 7.76 10.47
C LYS A 125 13.66 7.76 11.26
N ASP A 126 14.79 7.57 10.58
CA ASP A 126 16.09 7.70 11.23
C ASP A 126 16.29 9.14 11.71
N ASN A 127 16.38 9.29 13.02
CA ASN A 127 16.70 10.51 13.74
C ASN A 127 17.56 10.16 14.96
N SER A 128 18.07 11.15 15.66
CA SER A 128 18.96 10.94 16.82
C SER A 128 18.35 10.07 17.93
N LYS A 129 17.01 10.11 18.11
CA LYS A 129 16.29 9.28 19.07
C LYS A 129 16.25 7.82 18.60
N VAL A 130 15.86 7.58 17.35
CA VAL A 130 15.79 6.23 16.76
C VAL A 130 17.18 5.59 16.69
N LEU A 131 18.22 6.34 16.35
CA LEU A 131 19.60 5.84 16.35
C LEU A 131 20.03 5.39 17.73
N ARG A 132 19.73 6.15 18.80
CA ARG A 132 20.00 5.72 20.18
C ARG A 132 19.24 4.44 20.56
N PHE A 133 17.99 4.31 20.11
CA PHE A 133 17.23 3.07 20.36
C PHE A 133 17.88 1.85 19.68
N LYS A 134 18.39 2.00 18.47
CA LYS A 134 19.09 0.94 17.74
C LYS A 134 20.40 0.48 18.40
N GLU A 135 20.99 1.31 19.26
CA GLU A 135 22.21 1.00 20.04
C GLU A 135 21.90 0.29 21.37
N MET A 136 20.63 0.18 21.75
CA MET A 136 20.25 -0.50 23.00
C MET A 136 20.36 -2.02 22.87
N GLU A 137 20.49 -2.68 24.01
CA GLU A 137 20.54 -4.14 24.07
C GLU A 137 19.26 -4.76 23.50
N MET A 138 19.42 -5.72 22.61
CA MET A 138 18.33 -6.42 21.93
C MET A 138 18.13 -7.81 22.55
N LYS A 139 16.86 -8.21 22.65
CA LYS A 139 16.52 -9.59 23.01
C LYS A 139 16.83 -10.51 21.82
N TYR A 140 17.62 -11.54 22.06
CA TYR A 140 17.91 -12.59 21.09
C TYR A 140 16.85 -13.69 21.17
N CYS A 141 16.38 -14.17 20.02
CA CYS A 141 15.46 -15.29 19.90
C CYS A 141 16.16 -16.50 19.28
N ASP A 142 15.85 -17.69 19.76
CA ASP A 142 16.40 -18.96 19.24
C ASP A 142 16.13 -19.17 17.74
N SER A 143 15.12 -18.48 17.19
CA SER A 143 14.78 -18.46 15.76
C SER A 143 15.74 -17.65 14.88
N GLY A 144 16.84 -17.12 15.45
CA GLY A 144 17.82 -16.30 14.71
C GLY A 144 17.39 -14.84 14.49
N PHE A 145 16.46 -14.36 15.31
CA PHE A 145 16.02 -12.96 15.35
C PHE A 145 16.55 -12.28 16.60
N SER A 146 16.91 -11.01 16.47
CA SER A 146 17.09 -10.11 17.60
C SER A 146 16.07 -8.99 17.50
N PHE A 147 15.44 -8.63 18.61
CA PHE A 147 14.47 -7.54 18.60
C PHE A 147 14.51 -6.72 19.89
N LEU A 148 14.06 -5.48 19.78
CA LEU A 148 13.89 -4.54 20.86
C LEU A 148 12.49 -3.93 20.75
N VAL A 149 11.78 -3.80 21.87
CA VAL A 149 10.50 -3.10 21.95
C VAL A 149 10.60 -2.03 23.02
N ILE A 150 10.26 -0.80 22.68
CA ILE A 150 10.29 0.35 23.59
C ILE A 150 8.94 1.04 23.53
N SER A 151 8.33 1.31 24.69
CA SER A 151 7.21 2.27 24.75
C SER A 151 7.75 3.66 24.43
N ASP A 152 7.19 4.26 23.41
CA ASP A 152 7.66 5.54 22.86
C ASP A 152 6.48 6.46 22.51
N THR A 153 6.79 7.72 22.24
CA THR A 153 5.82 8.72 21.81
C THR A 153 6.20 9.27 20.44
N VAL A 154 5.21 9.32 19.56
CA VAL A 154 5.28 10.10 18.32
C VAL A 154 4.69 11.47 18.60
N SER A 155 5.37 12.54 18.18
CA SER A 155 4.93 13.90 18.38
C SER A 155 4.85 14.67 17.05
N SER A 156 3.84 15.52 16.93
CA SER A 156 3.66 16.46 15.83
C SER A 156 3.18 17.79 16.41
N GLY A 157 4.05 18.82 16.37
CA GLY A 157 3.79 20.07 17.07
C GLY A 157 3.68 19.88 18.58
N SER A 158 2.55 20.32 19.16
CA SER A 158 2.23 20.14 20.59
C SER A 158 1.51 18.84 20.91
N GLU A 159 1.14 18.08 19.90
CA GLU A 159 0.44 16.81 20.08
C GLU A 159 1.42 15.64 20.22
N TYR A 160 1.04 14.67 21.03
CA TYR A 160 1.77 13.40 21.17
C TYR A 160 0.80 12.23 21.27
N ILE A 161 1.28 11.05 20.90
CA ILE A 161 0.56 9.79 21.03
C ILE A 161 1.53 8.70 21.46
N GLU A 162 1.11 7.88 22.42
CA GLU A 162 1.89 6.74 22.89
C GLU A 162 1.80 5.61 21.86
N THR A 163 2.92 4.97 21.60
CA THR A 163 3.04 3.87 20.65
C THR A 163 4.23 2.99 21.04
N LYS A 164 4.48 1.93 20.31
CA LYS A 164 5.63 1.07 20.52
C LYS A 164 6.61 1.20 19.35
N PHE A 165 7.84 1.58 19.66
CA PHE A 165 8.96 1.45 18.75
C PHE A 165 9.47 0.01 18.79
N VAL A 166 9.66 -0.58 17.61
CA VAL A 166 10.19 -1.93 17.45
C VAL A 166 11.38 -1.90 16.51
N HIS A 167 12.47 -2.50 16.92
CA HIS A 167 13.65 -2.70 16.10
C HIS A 167 13.93 -4.19 15.97
N VAL A 168 14.11 -4.69 14.74
CA VAL A 168 14.29 -6.11 14.43
C VAL A 168 15.50 -6.28 13.55
N ILE A 169 16.39 -7.20 13.93
CA ILE A 169 17.49 -7.66 13.09
C ILE A 169 17.29 -9.16 12.83
N TYR A 170 17.36 -9.56 11.55
CA TYR A 170 17.25 -10.94 11.15
C TYR A 170 18.06 -11.22 9.89
N TYR A 171 18.34 -12.48 9.61
CA TYR A 171 19.26 -12.91 8.56
C TYR A 171 18.59 -13.88 7.58
N PRO A 172 17.60 -13.46 6.78
CA PRO A 172 17.09 -14.30 5.70
C PRO A 172 18.19 -14.47 4.65
N ASP A 173 18.38 -15.70 4.20
CA ASP A 173 19.42 -16.04 3.19
C ASP A 173 20.83 -15.56 3.55
N ARG A 174 21.17 -15.56 4.85
CA ARG A 174 22.45 -15.10 5.41
C ARG A 174 22.75 -13.61 5.20
N LYS A 175 21.77 -12.82 4.76
CA LYS A 175 21.88 -11.36 4.64
C LYS A 175 21.23 -10.71 5.87
N ARG A 176 21.95 -9.73 6.46
CA ARG A 176 21.41 -8.94 7.56
C ARG A 176 20.29 -8.04 7.02
N HIS A 177 19.13 -8.16 7.62
CA HIS A 177 18.03 -7.22 7.49
C HIS A 177 17.82 -6.50 8.80
N ASP A 178 17.70 -5.19 8.72
CA ASP A 178 17.56 -4.26 9.81
C ASP A 178 16.29 -3.44 9.55
N PHE A 179 15.30 -3.54 10.43
CA PHE A 179 14.02 -2.90 10.24
C PHE A 179 13.49 -2.32 11.54
N SER A 180 13.13 -1.04 11.52
CA SER A 180 12.53 -0.33 12.66
C SER A 180 11.18 0.25 12.29
N PHE A 181 10.20 0.09 13.18
CA PHE A 181 8.83 0.53 12.94
C PHE A 181 8.10 0.90 14.23
N TYR A 182 7.02 1.64 14.06
CA TYR A 182 6.04 1.94 15.10
C TYR A 182 4.77 1.12 14.92
N THR A 183 4.15 0.69 16.03
CA THR A 183 2.94 -0.11 16.04
C THR A 183 2.18 0.03 17.36
N ASN A 184 0.85 -0.19 17.33
CA ASN A 184 0.03 -0.32 18.54
C ASN A 184 -0.15 -1.78 19.01
N MET A 185 0.46 -2.73 18.32
CA MET A 185 0.36 -4.15 18.65
C MET A 185 1.28 -4.55 19.81
N ASP A 186 0.93 -5.63 20.49
CA ASP A 186 1.86 -6.31 21.39
C ASP A 186 2.85 -7.13 20.55
N VAL A 187 4.13 -6.81 20.71
CA VAL A 187 5.22 -7.47 19.99
C VAL A 187 5.97 -8.39 20.95
N THR A 188 6.01 -9.64 20.58
CA THR A 188 6.61 -10.73 21.33
C THR A 188 7.53 -11.54 20.41
N GLU A 189 8.33 -12.43 21.02
CA GLU A 189 9.15 -13.38 20.28
C GLU A 189 8.37 -14.23 19.27
N ASN A 190 7.10 -14.54 19.58
CA ASN A 190 6.26 -15.40 18.77
C ASN A 190 5.72 -14.70 17.49
N ASN A 191 5.62 -13.37 17.48
CA ASN A 191 4.99 -12.64 16.37
C ASN A 191 5.91 -11.62 15.67
N VAL A 192 7.06 -11.27 16.24
CA VAL A 192 7.95 -10.24 15.69
C VAL A 192 8.41 -10.57 14.27
N ARG A 193 8.68 -11.83 13.99
CA ARG A 193 9.04 -12.31 12.66
C ARG A 193 7.92 -12.10 11.66
N GLU A 194 6.71 -12.55 11.99
CA GLU A 194 5.54 -12.42 11.14
C GLU A 194 5.24 -10.94 10.82
N LEU A 195 5.39 -10.05 11.81
CA LEU A 195 5.19 -8.62 11.62
C LEU A 195 6.20 -8.02 10.64
N ALA A 196 7.49 -8.34 10.79
CA ALA A 196 8.54 -7.89 9.88
C ALA A 196 8.33 -8.42 8.46
N GLU A 197 8.00 -9.71 8.31
CA GLU A 197 7.70 -10.33 7.02
C GLU A 197 6.42 -9.76 6.37
N THR A 198 5.41 -9.46 7.18
CA THR A 198 4.17 -8.84 6.70
C THR A 198 4.43 -7.45 6.13
N TYR A 199 5.25 -6.64 6.81
CA TYR A 199 5.61 -5.34 6.27
C TYR A 199 6.37 -5.45 4.93
N ARG A 200 7.27 -6.42 4.78
CA ARG A 200 7.98 -6.66 3.50
C ARG A 200 7.03 -6.89 2.32
N LYS A 201 5.87 -7.50 2.57
CA LYS A 201 4.85 -7.71 1.52
C LYS A 201 4.26 -6.41 0.98
N ARG A 202 4.41 -5.29 1.72
CA ARG A 202 4.03 -3.95 1.24
C ARG A 202 4.75 -3.58 -0.07
N TRP A 203 6.02 -3.93 -0.21
CA TRP A 203 6.80 -3.65 -1.43
C TRP A 203 6.15 -4.19 -2.72
N GLY A 204 5.30 -5.18 -2.61
CA GLY A 204 4.56 -5.62 -3.78
C GLY A 204 3.52 -4.62 -4.29
N ILE A 205 3.21 -3.53 -3.57
CA ILE A 205 2.37 -2.44 -4.07
C ILE A 205 3.07 -1.71 -5.20
N GLU A 206 4.38 -1.50 -5.08
CA GLU A 206 5.19 -0.88 -6.15
C GLU A 206 5.07 -1.67 -7.46
N ASN A 207 5.09 -3.01 -7.40
CA ASN A 207 4.84 -3.86 -8.56
C ASN A 207 3.40 -3.68 -9.09
N GLY A 208 2.41 -3.58 -8.21
CA GLY A 208 1.02 -3.30 -8.60
C GLY A 208 0.86 -1.98 -9.34
N TYR A 209 1.62 -0.94 -8.98
CA TYR A 209 1.63 0.31 -9.74
C TYR A 209 2.29 0.16 -11.11
N LEU A 210 3.35 -0.64 -11.25
CA LEU A 210 3.97 -0.93 -12.55
C LEU A 210 2.97 -1.63 -13.47
N GLU A 211 2.24 -2.64 -12.98
CA GLU A 211 1.20 -3.34 -13.73
C GLU A 211 0.05 -2.41 -14.13
N LYS A 212 -0.44 -1.57 -13.22
CA LYS A 212 -1.47 -0.55 -13.54
C LYS A 212 -1.00 0.45 -14.59
N LYS A 213 0.30 0.79 -14.58
CA LYS A 213 0.89 1.68 -15.58
C LYS A 213 0.91 1.05 -16.97
N GLU A 214 1.05 -0.28 -17.08
CA GLU A 214 0.94 -0.99 -18.36
C GLU A 214 -0.49 -0.96 -18.92
N ALA A 215 -1.50 -1.00 -18.04
CA ALA A 215 -2.91 -0.89 -18.43
C ALA A 215 -3.38 0.54 -18.70
N LYS A 216 -2.54 1.54 -18.44
CA LYS A 216 -2.93 2.94 -18.52
C LYS A 216 -2.57 3.55 -19.88
N GLU A 217 -3.55 4.21 -20.49
CA GLU A 217 -3.32 5.05 -21.65
C GLU A 217 -2.45 6.28 -21.34
N LYS A 218 -1.53 6.58 -22.26
CA LYS A 218 -0.71 7.79 -22.18
C LYS A 218 -1.54 9.02 -22.54
N THR A 219 -1.37 10.10 -21.79
CA THR A 219 -2.04 11.37 -22.07
C THR A 219 -1.10 12.55 -21.90
N HIS A 220 -1.27 13.56 -22.76
CA HIS A 220 -0.64 14.87 -22.65
C HIS A 220 -1.58 15.92 -22.02
N SER A 221 -2.81 15.54 -21.66
CA SER A 221 -3.78 16.46 -21.08
C SER A 221 -3.25 17.14 -19.83
N PRO A 222 -3.41 18.47 -19.67
CA PRO A 222 -3.14 19.18 -18.43
C PRO A 222 -4.27 19.03 -17.39
N GLU A 223 -5.42 18.48 -17.82
CA GLU A 223 -6.63 18.41 -17.00
C GLU A 223 -6.52 17.29 -15.96
N MET A 224 -6.60 17.65 -14.68
CA MET A 224 -6.58 16.68 -13.56
C MET A 224 -7.70 15.65 -13.68
N GLY A 225 -8.90 16.06 -14.12
CA GLY A 225 -10.03 15.14 -14.31
C GLY A 225 -9.76 14.05 -15.33
N VAL A 226 -9.11 14.37 -16.45
CA VAL A 226 -8.72 13.38 -17.48
C VAL A 226 -7.69 12.41 -16.93
N ARG A 227 -6.68 12.90 -16.19
CA ARG A 227 -5.65 12.07 -15.60
C ARG A 227 -6.21 11.16 -14.51
N TYR A 228 -7.10 11.70 -13.67
CA TYR A 228 -7.79 10.91 -12.64
C TYR A 228 -8.65 9.80 -13.29
N PHE A 229 -9.40 10.13 -14.34
CA PHE A 229 -10.19 9.14 -15.07
C PHE A 229 -9.31 8.00 -15.63
N LEU A 230 -8.20 8.33 -16.29
CA LEU A 230 -7.30 7.33 -16.86
C LEU A 230 -6.61 6.49 -15.77
N PHE A 231 -6.23 7.10 -14.66
CA PHE A 231 -5.69 6.37 -13.50
C PHE A 231 -6.76 5.42 -12.93
N PHE A 232 -7.97 5.91 -12.71
CA PHE A 232 -9.08 5.11 -12.20
C PHE A 232 -9.45 3.95 -13.15
N LEU A 233 -9.43 4.21 -14.46
CA LEU A 233 -9.67 3.18 -15.48
C LEU A 233 -8.60 2.09 -15.42
N SER A 234 -7.31 2.46 -15.25
CA SER A 234 -6.23 1.48 -15.10
C SER A 234 -6.41 0.62 -13.84
N VAL A 235 -6.85 1.21 -12.74
CA VAL A 235 -7.19 0.50 -11.50
C VAL A 235 -8.38 -0.45 -11.72
N LEU A 236 -9.38 -0.03 -12.46
CA LEU A 236 -10.53 -0.87 -12.80
C LEU A 236 -10.11 -2.09 -13.61
N LEU A 237 -9.32 -1.88 -14.68
CA LEU A 237 -8.79 -2.96 -15.52
C LEU A 237 -7.91 -3.92 -14.71
N TYR A 238 -7.05 -3.40 -13.86
CA TYR A 238 -6.23 -4.18 -12.96
C TYR A 238 -7.09 -5.05 -12.02
N ASN A 239 -8.09 -4.46 -11.36
CA ASN A 239 -8.99 -5.21 -10.48
C ASN A 239 -9.82 -6.27 -11.22
N MET A 240 -10.22 -6.00 -12.47
CA MET A 240 -10.90 -7.00 -13.30
C MET A 240 -9.97 -8.16 -13.65
N TRP A 241 -8.75 -7.89 -14.04
CA TRP A 241 -7.72 -8.90 -14.28
C TRP A 241 -7.45 -9.75 -13.03
N MET A 242 -7.30 -9.12 -11.86
CA MET A 242 -7.13 -9.83 -10.58
C MET A 242 -8.34 -10.72 -10.26
N LEU A 243 -9.56 -10.23 -10.51
CA LEU A 243 -10.78 -11.00 -10.28
C LEU A 243 -10.86 -12.23 -11.20
N ILE A 244 -10.52 -12.10 -12.47
CA ILE A 244 -10.48 -13.21 -13.41
C ILE A 244 -9.44 -14.25 -12.97
N ASN A 245 -8.23 -13.82 -12.60
CA ASN A 245 -7.21 -14.73 -12.11
C ASN A 245 -7.62 -15.42 -10.80
N PHE A 246 -8.37 -14.73 -9.95
CA PHE A 246 -8.95 -15.34 -8.75
C PHE A 246 -9.92 -16.49 -9.13
N PHE A 247 -10.83 -16.29 -10.09
CA PHE A 247 -11.73 -17.34 -10.55
C PHE A 247 -10.99 -18.47 -11.26
N ARG A 248 -10.00 -18.15 -12.09
CA ARG A 248 -9.16 -19.17 -12.75
C ARG A 248 -8.46 -20.06 -11.74
N LYS A 249 -7.90 -19.48 -10.68
CA LYS A 249 -7.30 -20.22 -9.56
C LYS A 249 -8.31 -21.14 -8.88
N LEU A 250 -9.57 -20.70 -8.65
CA LEU A 250 -10.62 -21.53 -8.06
C LEU A 250 -11.02 -22.70 -8.96
N SER A 251 -10.98 -22.52 -10.28
CA SER A 251 -11.26 -23.59 -11.27
C SER A 251 -10.05 -24.47 -11.59
N GLY A 252 -8.88 -24.22 -10.99
CA GLY A 252 -7.65 -24.96 -11.28
C GLY A 252 -6.95 -24.51 -12.58
N ALA A 253 -7.42 -23.45 -13.25
CA ALA A 253 -6.81 -22.90 -14.46
C ALA A 253 -5.56 -22.06 -14.16
N GLY A 254 -4.66 -21.97 -15.13
CA GLY A 254 -3.43 -21.21 -15.02
C GLY A 254 -3.65 -19.69 -14.92
N TRP A 255 -2.64 -18.99 -14.43
CA TRP A 255 -2.63 -17.53 -14.36
C TRP A 255 -2.45 -16.92 -15.75
N ILE A 256 -3.21 -15.85 -16.08
CA ILE A 256 -3.02 -15.08 -17.31
C ILE A 256 -2.34 -13.75 -17.02
N THR A 257 -1.54 -13.26 -17.98
CA THR A 257 -0.90 -11.95 -17.85
C THR A 257 -1.90 -10.81 -18.03
N LEU A 258 -1.58 -9.63 -17.52
CA LEU A 258 -2.42 -8.44 -17.74
C LEU A 258 -2.53 -8.10 -19.23
N MET A 259 -1.45 -8.30 -20.00
CA MET A 259 -1.45 -8.08 -21.45
C MET A 259 -2.40 -9.03 -22.19
N ASP A 260 -2.38 -10.33 -21.85
CA ASP A 260 -3.33 -11.30 -22.44
C ASP A 260 -4.77 -10.93 -22.12
N PHE A 261 -5.03 -10.48 -20.89
CA PHE A 261 -6.34 -9.97 -20.48
C PHE A 261 -6.77 -8.76 -21.32
N ILE A 262 -5.90 -7.75 -21.49
CA ILE A 262 -6.21 -6.55 -22.29
C ILE A 262 -6.45 -6.92 -23.76
N ILE A 263 -5.63 -7.80 -24.34
CA ILE A 263 -5.80 -8.27 -25.73
C ILE A 263 -7.12 -9.00 -25.91
N ALA A 264 -7.46 -9.89 -24.98
CA ALA A 264 -8.74 -10.63 -25.07
C ALA A 264 -9.95 -9.71 -24.90
N MET A 265 -9.87 -8.72 -24.01
CA MET A 265 -10.89 -7.65 -23.88
C MET A 265 -11.08 -6.87 -25.18
N SER A 266 -10.00 -6.38 -25.77
CA SER A 266 -10.03 -5.55 -26.98
C SER A 266 -10.59 -6.30 -28.20
N ARG A 267 -10.44 -7.62 -28.24
CA ARG A 267 -10.90 -8.50 -29.34
C ARG A 267 -12.25 -9.14 -29.07
N GLY A 268 -12.90 -8.88 -27.94
CA GLY A 268 -14.15 -9.52 -27.52
C GLY A 268 -14.03 -11.05 -27.32
N ARG A 269 -12.84 -11.56 -27.09
CA ARG A 269 -12.55 -12.99 -26.98
C ARG A 269 -12.56 -13.49 -25.52
N TRP A 270 -13.62 -13.19 -24.81
CA TRP A 270 -13.78 -13.58 -23.40
C TRP A 270 -13.72 -15.07 -23.13
N HIS A 271 -14.17 -15.89 -24.12
CA HIS A 271 -14.13 -17.36 -24.02
C HIS A 271 -12.69 -17.92 -23.85
N ILE A 272 -11.68 -17.24 -24.39
CA ILE A 272 -10.28 -17.66 -24.24
C ILE A 272 -9.80 -17.48 -22.80
N ILE A 273 -10.28 -16.45 -22.11
CA ILE A 273 -9.89 -16.15 -20.73
C ILE A 273 -10.60 -17.08 -19.73
N MET A 274 -11.83 -17.49 -20.03
CA MET A 274 -12.67 -18.24 -19.11
C MET A 274 -12.54 -19.76 -19.27
N ASN A 275 -12.12 -20.24 -20.44
CA ASN A 275 -12.08 -21.66 -20.81
C ASN A 275 -10.66 -22.06 -21.23
N ASP A 276 -9.71 -22.19 -20.29
CA ASP A 276 -8.51 -23.00 -20.53
C ASP A 276 -8.79 -24.46 -20.13
N ASN A 277 -9.68 -25.09 -20.87
CA ASN A 277 -9.73 -26.56 -21.02
C ASN A 277 -9.18 -26.88 -22.42
N GLY A 278 -7.84 -26.81 -22.55
CA GLY A 278 -7.11 -27.30 -23.69
C GLY A 278 -6.30 -28.49 -23.26
#